data_0a50fe90cd878c31e61e5fb43e5494c7
#
_entry.id   0a50fe90cd878c31e61e5fb43e5494c7
#
_cell.length_a   1.000
_cell.length_b   1.000
_cell.length_c   1.000
_cell.angle_alpha   90.00
_cell.angle_beta   90.00
_cell.angle_gamma   90.00
#
_symmetry.space_group_name_H-M   'P 1'
#
loop_
_entity.id
_entity.type
_entity.pdbx_description
1 polymer ?
#
loop_
_entity_poly.entity_id
_entity_poly.type
_entity_poly.pdbx_seq_one_letter_code
_entity_poly.pdbx_strand_id
1 'polypeptide(L)'
;MTDGDARSELLSADWNGEWMRLQAARRRADDSFEWDKRARHFRPLETAPYARDFMKLLALKPGESVLDMGCGAGSIAIPLAQAGHPVIAADFSPAMLGTLDAGVEYYGLEDLITPLELAWDDDWDLVGPVAKAVDVAFASRSVTTTNLKGALAKLDRTARRRCAVTMVAN
;
A
#
# COMPACT_ATOMS: atom_id res chain seq x y z
N MET A 1 -13.51 -28.73 19.39
CA MET A 1 -12.87 -28.38 18.11
C MET A 1 -11.40 -28.18 18.43
N THR A 2 -10.54 -29.00 17.84
CA THR A 2 -9.09 -28.92 18.07
C THR A 2 -8.50 -27.87 17.14
N ASP A 3 -7.41 -27.25 17.55
CA ASP A 3 -6.68 -26.19 16.79
C ASP A 3 -6.31 -26.64 15.36
N GLY A 4 -6.16 -27.94 15.13
CA GLY A 4 -5.93 -28.56 13.82
C GLY A 4 -7.14 -28.53 12.88
N ASP A 5 -8.36 -28.62 13.39
CA ASP A 5 -9.59 -28.58 12.62
C ASP A 5 -9.86 -27.18 12.06
N ALA A 6 -9.70 -26.14 12.89
CA ALA A 6 -9.89 -24.75 12.47
C ALA A 6 -8.87 -24.32 11.40
N ARG A 7 -7.63 -24.80 11.49
CA ARG A 7 -6.59 -24.52 10.51
C ARG A 7 -6.84 -25.21 9.17
N SER A 8 -7.40 -26.43 9.19
CA SER A 8 -7.78 -27.18 7.98
C SER A 8 -8.96 -26.51 7.27
N GLU A 9 -9.96 -26.04 8.00
CA GLU A 9 -11.10 -25.29 7.45
C GLU A 9 -10.67 -23.97 6.81
N LEU A 10 -9.78 -23.20 7.45
CA LEU A 10 -9.24 -21.96 6.90
C LEU A 10 -8.47 -22.19 5.60
N LEU A 11 -7.72 -23.26 5.47
CA LEU A 11 -6.96 -23.59 4.26
C LEU A 11 -7.82 -24.11 3.11
N SER A 12 -8.99 -24.68 3.41
CA SER A 12 -9.95 -25.20 2.41
C SER A 12 -11.03 -24.18 2.01
N ALA A 13 -11.20 -23.10 2.76
CA ALA A 13 -12.20 -22.07 2.47
C ALA A 13 -11.82 -21.24 1.24
N ASP A 14 -12.78 -20.98 0.36
CA ASP A 14 -12.63 -20.00 -0.73
C ASP A 14 -12.78 -18.57 -0.19
N TRP A 15 -11.84 -18.17 0.65
CA TRP A 15 -11.85 -16.84 1.27
C TRP A 15 -11.70 -15.70 0.24
N ASN A 16 -11.14 -15.95 -0.94
CA ASN A 16 -11.12 -14.93 -1.99
C ASN A 16 -12.51 -14.75 -2.62
N GLY A 17 -13.25 -15.82 -2.83
CA GLY A 17 -14.65 -15.75 -3.25
C GLY A 17 -15.54 -15.08 -2.21
N GLU A 18 -15.32 -15.32 -0.93
CA GLU A 18 -16.00 -14.59 0.15
C GLU A 18 -15.67 -13.10 0.14
N TRP A 19 -14.40 -12.74 -0.03
CA TRP A 19 -13.97 -11.35 -0.18
C TRP A 19 -14.67 -10.66 -1.36
N MET A 20 -14.68 -11.29 -2.53
CA MET A 20 -15.37 -10.78 -3.72
C MET A 20 -16.86 -10.52 -3.47
N ARG A 21 -17.54 -11.47 -2.80
CA ARG A 21 -18.96 -11.33 -2.41
C ARG A 21 -19.17 -10.15 -1.45
N LEU A 22 -18.32 -10.02 -0.44
CA LEU A 22 -18.38 -8.92 0.52
C LEU A 22 -18.16 -7.55 -0.15
N GLN A 23 -17.19 -7.44 -1.06
CA GLN A 23 -16.95 -6.20 -1.81
C GLN A 23 -18.13 -5.85 -2.72
N ALA A 24 -18.71 -6.82 -3.42
CA ALA A 24 -19.89 -6.62 -4.24
C ALA A 24 -21.11 -6.13 -3.41
N ALA A 25 -21.28 -6.66 -2.19
CA ALA A 25 -22.37 -6.28 -1.29
C ALA A 25 -22.18 -4.88 -0.69
N ARG A 26 -20.94 -4.40 -0.52
CA ARG A 26 -20.64 -3.09 0.07
C ARG A 26 -20.99 -1.89 -0.82
N ARG A 27 -21.35 -2.08 -2.10
CA ARG A 27 -21.75 -1.04 -3.05
C ARG A 27 -20.87 0.23 -3.09
N ARG A 28 -19.68 0.18 -2.56
CA ARG A 28 -18.70 1.26 -2.65
C ARG A 28 -17.64 0.82 -3.66
N ALA A 29 -17.74 1.30 -4.88
CA ALA A 29 -16.55 1.52 -5.67
C ALA A 29 -15.67 2.48 -4.86
N ASP A 30 -14.46 2.08 -4.51
CA ASP A 30 -13.44 3.05 -4.10
C ASP A 30 -13.11 3.86 -5.36
N ASP A 31 -13.88 4.91 -5.55
CA ASP A 31 -13.75 5.85 -6.65
C ASP A 31 -12.64 6.84 -6.26
N SER A 32 -11.70 7.08 -7.17
CA SER A 32 -10.66 8.10 -7.02
C SER A 32 -11.25 9.44 -6.59
N PHE A 33 -12.45 9.78 -7.07
CA PHE A 33 -13.16 10.99 -6.71
C PHE A 33 -13.44 11.16 -5.21
N GLU A 34 -13.75 10.09 -4.47
CA GLU A 34 -13.94 10.17 -3.01
C GLU A 34 -12.61 10.37 -2.29
N TRP A 35 -11.54 9.80 -2.79
CA TRP A 35 -10.20 10.00 -2.26
C TRP A 35 -9.65 11.38 -2.62
N ASP A 36 -9.93 11.88 -3.81
CA ASP A 36 -9.59 13.25 -4.24
C ASP A 36 -10.23 14.32 -3.34
N LYS A 37 -11.48 14.09 -2.88
CA LYS A 37 -12.08 14.97 -1.87
C LYS A 37 -11.36 14.91 -0.53
N ARG A 38 -10.90 13.73 -0.12
CA ARG A 38 -10.17 13.53 1.15
C ARG A 38 -8.79 14.14 1.10
N ALA A 39 -8.11 14.12 -0.05
CA ALA A 39 -6.78 14.72 -0.25
C ALA A 39 -6.72 16.18 0.20
N ARG A 40 -7.79 16.97 -0.02
CA ARG A 40 -7.87 18.38 0.39
C ARG A 40 -7.75 18.62 1.90
N HIS A 41 -8.00 17.60 2.71
CA HIS A 41 -7.97 17.65 4.18
C HIS A 41 -6.79 16.88 4.77
N PHE A 42 -6.03 16.20 3.92
CA PHE A 42 -4.87 15.45 4.35
C PHE A 42 -3.70 16.41 4.62
N ARG A 43 -3.12 16.31 5.80
CA ARG A 43 -1.89 17.04 6.16
C ARG A 43 -0.73 16.06 6.22
N PRO A 44 0.25 16.15 5.30
CA PRO A 44 1.39 15.21 5.25
C PRO A 44 2.28 15.27 6.51
N LEU A 45 2.16 16.36 7.29
CA LEU A 45 3.06 16.70 8.40
C LEU A 45 2.80 15.95 9.70
N GLU A 46 1.67 15.26 9.83
CA GLU A 46 1.37 14.51 11.05
C GLU A 46 1.62 13.02 10.79
N THR A 47 2.87 12.59 11.00
CA THR A 47 3.17 11.15 11.09
C THR A 47 2.37 10.59 12.26
N ALA A 48 1.22 10.00 11.96
CA ALA A 48 0.38 9.39 12.97
C ALA A 48 1.20 8.35 13.76
N PRO A 49 0.96 8.20 15.06
CA PRO A 49 1.60 7.15 15.88
C PRO A 49 1.57 5.78 15.19
N TYR A 50 0.49 5.48 14.49
CA TYR A 50 0.34 4.30 13.66
C TYR A 50 1.46 4.14 12.62
N ALA A 51 1.81 5.20 11.87
CA ALA A 51 2.83 5.11 10.83
C ALA A 51 4.20 4.74 11.44
N ARG A 52 4.56 5.33 12.58
CA ARG A 52 5.79 5.00 13.31
C ARG A 52 5.85 3.55 13.76
N ASP A 53 4.73 3.03 14.28
CA ASP A 53 4.69 1.63 14.75
C ASP A 53 4.68 0.67 13.58
N PHE A 54 4.02 0.99 12.48
CA PHE A 54 4.07 0.20 11.26
C PHE A 54 5.48 0.14 10.66
N MET A 55 6.19 1.27 10.61
CA MET A 55 7.59 1.32 10.14
C MET A 55 8.51 0.40 10.96
N LYS A 56 8.34 0.34 12.29
CA LYS A 56 9.07 -0.61 13.13
C LYS A 56 8.79 -2.07 12.74
N LEU A 57 7.52 -2.39 12.43
CA LEU A 57 7.12 -3.73 12.01
C LEU A 57 7.67 -4.12 10.64
N LEU A 58 7.91 -3.16 9.75
CA LEU A 58 8.56 -3.41 8.46
C LEU A 58 9.98 -3.95 8.64
N ALA A 59 10.65 -3.62 9.73
CA ALA A 59 12.00 -4.06 10.07
C ALA A 59 12.97 -3.93 8.88
N LEU A 60 13.01 -2.72 8.31
CA LEU A 60 13.85 -2.41 7.16
C LEU A 60 15.33 -2.41 7.56
N LYS A 61 16.15 -2.89 6.65
CA LYS A 61 17.62 -2.75 6.73
C LYS A 61 18.01 -1.43 6.07
N PRO A 62 19.13 -0.82 6.49
CA PRO A 62 19.59 0.44 5.89
C PRO A 62 19.66 0.38 4.37
N GLY A 63 19.04 1.36 3.69
CA GLY A 63 19.06 1.49 2.24
C GLY A 63 18.15 0.53 1.46
N GLU A 64 17.38 -0.35 2.11
CA GLU A 64 16.41 -1.19 1.40
C GLU A 64 15.37 -0.32 0.66
N SER A 65 15.12 -0.71 -0.59
CA SER A 65 14.11 -0.08 -1.44
C SER A 65 12.69 -0.56 -1.09
N VAL A 66 11.72 0.32 -1.20
CA VAL A 66 10.36 0.06 -0.72
C VAL A 66 9.31 0.44 -1.76
N LEU A 67 8.25 -0.37 -1.88
CA LEU A 67 6.99 0.01 -2.52
C LEU A 67 5.93 0.25 -1.44
N ASP A 68 5.38 1.46 -1.40
CA ASP A 68 4.20 1.84 -0.62
C ASP A 68 2.98 1.87 -1.56
N MET A 69 2.16 0.82 -1.55
CA MET A 69 0.99 0.71 -2.41
C MET A 69 -0.27 1.25 -1.74
N GLY A 70 -0.84 2.30 -2.31
CA GLY A 70 -1.88 3.13 -1.71
C GLY A 70 -1.28 4.09 -0.69
N CYS A 71 -0.22 4.80 -1.10
CA CYS A 71 0.57 5.68 -0.25
C CYS A 71 -0.20 6.93 0.23
N GLY A 72 -1.30 7.28 -0.45
CA GLY A 72 -2.05 8.51 -0.20
C GLY A 72 -1.15 9.73 -0.30
N ALA A 73 -1.24 10.61 0.68
CA ALA A 73 -0.39 11.82 0.77
C ALA A 73 1.00 11.56 1.37
N GLY A 74 1.45 10.30 1.45
CA GLY A 74 2.81 9.96 1.87
C GLY A 74 3.05 9.83 3.38
N SER A 75 2.01 9.53 4.17
CA SER A 75 2.15 9.43 5.64
C SER A 75 3.19 8.41 6.11
N ILE A 76 3.52 7.40 5.28
CA ILE A 76 4.56 6.42 5.55
C ILE A 76 5.75 6.64 4.59
N ALA A 77 5.49 6.92 3.31
CA ALA A 77 6.52 7.11 2.29
C ALA A 77 7.52 8.23 2.67
N ILE A 78 7.02 9.39 3.11
CA ILE A 78 7.89 10.53 3.50
C ILE A 78 8.81 10.17 4.67
N PRO A 79 8.33 9.66 5.81
CA PRO A 79 9.22 9.24 6.90
C PRO A 79 10.22 8.15 6.52
N LEU A 80 9.86 7.21 5.63
CA LEU A 80 10.78 6.19 5.13
C LEU A 80 11.91 6.81 4.30
N ALA A 81 11.58 7.75 3.41
CA ALA A 81 12.58 8.47 2.62
C ALA A 81 13.49 9.34 3.52
N GLN A 82 12.92 10.00 4.53
CA GLN A 82 13.71 10.75 5.53
C GLN A 82 14.67 9.84 6.31
N ALA A 83 14.35 8.55 6.45
CA ALA A 83 15.24 7.54 7.03
C ALA A 83 16.25 6.97 6.03
N GLY A 84 16.28 7.46 4.77
CA GLY A 84 17.24 7.09 3.73
C GLY A 84 16.84 5.87 2.89
N HIS A 85 15.55 5.53 2.85
CA HIS A 85 15.05 4.45 2.00
C HIS A 85 14.55 5.00 0.66
N PRO A 86 14.96 4.45 -0.50
CA PRO A 86 14.32 4.73 -1.77
C PRO A 86 12.88 4.17 -1.77
N VAL A 87 11.89 5.00 -2.08
CA VAL A 87 10.48 4.65 -2.03
C VAL A 87 9.80 4.87 -3.38
N ILE A 88 9.15 3.83 -3.90
CA ILE A 88 8.12 3.97 -4.92
C ILE A 88 6.81 4.18 -4.18
N ALA A 89 6.22 5.36 -4.28
CA ALA A 89 5.00 5.73 -3.61
C ALA A 89 3.84 5.71 -4.61
N ALA A 90 3.07 4.63 -4.60
CA ALA A 90 2.03 4.36 -5.59
C ALA A 90 0.63 4.63 -5.01
N ASP A 91 -0.19 5.35 -5.75
CA ASP A 91 -1.60 5.57 -5.44
C ASP A 91 -2.41 5.76 -6.72
N PHE A 92 -3.69 5.40 -6.69
CA PHE A 92 -4.58 5.55 -7.85
C PHE A 92 -5.27 6.93 -7.92
N SER A 93 -5.13 7.76 -6.87
CA SER A 93 -5.70 9.11 -6.78
C SER A 93 -4.66 10.16 -7.17
N PRO A 94 -4.82 10.85 -8.32
CA PRO A 94 -3.92 11.93 -8.71
C PRO A 94 -3.85 13.06 -7.69
N ALA A 95 -4.96 13.35 -6.99
CA ALA A 95 -4.99 14.39 -5.97
C ALA A 95 -4.21 14.01 -4.72
N MET A 96 -4.18 12.72 -4.34
CA MET A 96 -3.30 12.22 -3.28
C MET A 96 -1.84 12.35 -3.66
N LEU A 97 -1.48 11.95 -4.87
CA LEU A 97 -0.12 12.08 -5.40
C LEU A 97 0.31 13.56 -5.49
N GLY A 98 -0.57 14.47 -5.91
CA GLY A 98 -0.28 15.91 -5.89
C GLY A 98 0.00 16.46 -4.48
N THR A 99 -0.66 15.89 -3.45
CA THR A 99 -0.37 16.24 -2.05
C THR A 99 0.96 15.63 -1.59
N LEU A 100 1.27 14.41 -2.02
CA LEU A 100 2.56 13.77 -1.79
C LEU A 100 3.70 14.60 -2.43
N ASP A 101 3.55 15.01 -3.69
CA ASP A 101 4.54 15.81 -4.43
C ASP A 101 4.90 17.10 -3.69
N ALA A 102 3.89 17.80 -3.19
CA ALA A 102 4.13 19.00 -2.37
C ALA A 102 4.92 18.68 -1.08
N GLY A 103 4.70 17.51 -0.48
CA GLY A 103 5.48 17.04 0.66
C GLY A 103 6.91 16.66 0.27
N VAL A 104 7.10 15.99 -0.86
CA VAL A 104 8.42 15.61 -1.42
C VAL A 104 9.26 16.87 -1.65
N GLU A 105 8.71 17.87 -2.32
CA GLU A 105 9.38 19.16 -2.56
C GLU A 105 9.72 19.88 -1.25
N TYR A 106 8.75 19.94 -0.32
CA TYR A 106 8.95 20.63 0.97
C TYR A 106 10.11 20.05 1.79
N TYR A 107 10.31 18.72 1.73
CA TYR A 107 11.36 18.03 2.48
C TYR A 107 12.64 17.77 1.67
N GLY A 108 12.68 18.07 0.37
CA GLY A 108 13.83 17.81 -0.51
C GLY A 108 14.09 16.31 -0.68
N LEU A 109 13.06 15.54 -1.00
CA LEU A 109 13.11 14.07 -1.09
C LEU A 109 12.95 13.54 -2.52
N GLU A 110 13.14 14.38 -3.53
CA GLU A 110 12.94 14.07 -4.95
C GLU A 110 13.83 12.91 -5.43
N ASP A 111 15.02 12.79 -4.85
CA ASP A 111 15.96 11.71 -5.17
C ASP A 111 15.59 10.36 -4.51
N LEU A 112 14.69 10.38 -3.52
CA LEU A 112 14.34 9.19 -2.72
C LEU A 112 12.90 8.72 -2.95
N ILE A 113 11.98 9.58 -3.32
CA ILE A 113 10.58 9.22 -3.57
C ILE A 113 10.29 9.31 -5.06
N THR A 114 9.77 8.22 -5.62
CA THR A 114 9.20 8.16 -6.97
C THR A 114 7.69 8.02 -6.85
N PRO A 115 6.93 9.11 -7.04
CA PRO A 115 5.46 9.04 -7.11
C PRO A 115 5.03 8.24 -8.34
N LEU A 116 3.97 7.45 -8.20
CA LEU A 116 3.49 6.59 -9.28
C LEU A 116 1.96 6.48 -9.24
N GLU A 117 1.29 6.88 -10.31
CA GLU A 117 -0.13 6.60 -10.47
C GLU A 117 -0.30 5.11 -10.81
N LEU A 118 -0.94 4.36 -9.91
CA LEU A 118 -1.11 2.91 -10.04
C LEU A 118 -2.31 2.44 -9.22
N ALA A 119 -3.20 1.69 -9.88
CA ALA A 119 -4.30 1.00 -9.22
C ALA A 119 -3.96 -0.49 -8.94
N TRP A 120 -4.72 -1.10 -8.00
CA TRP A 120 -4.60 -2.52 -7.70
C TRP A 120 -4.93 -3.41 -8.91
N ASP A 121 -5.85 -2.96 -9.77
CA ASP A 121 -6.33 -3.75 -10.90
C ASP A 121 -5.52 -3.53 -12.19
N ASP A 122 -4.56 -2.58 -12.20
CA ASP A 122 -3.63 -2.37 -13.31
C ASP A 122 -2.70 -3.56 -13.54
N ASP A 123 -2.16 -3.67 -14.74
CA ASP A 123 -1.12 -4.65 -15.04
C ASP A 123 0.25 -4.13 -14.60
N TRP A 124 0.69 -4.55 -13.41
CA TRP A 124 1.94 -4.09 -12.82
C TRP A 124 3.19 -4.52 -13.59
N ASP A 125 3.10 -5.59 -14.39
CA ASP A 125 4.22 -6.07 -15.18
C ASP A 125 4.56 -5.10 -16.34
N LEU A 126 3.60 -4.26 -16.72
CA LEU A 126 3.78 -3.21 -17.75
C LEU A 126 4.28 -1.87 -17.16
N VAL A 127 4.31 -1.73 -15.85
CA VAL A 127 4.67 -0.47 -15.18
C VAL A 127 6.12 -0.54 -14.71
N GLY A 128 7.02 0.11 -15.45
CA GLY A 128 8.46 0.04 -15.29
C GLY A 128 9.03 0.12 -13.86
N PRO A 129 8.59 1.07 -13.00
CA PRO A 129 9.07 1.15 -11.62
C PRO A 129 8.77 -0.09 -10.78
N VAL A 130 7.56 -0.68 -10.88
CA VAL A 130 7.13 -1.84 -10.09
C VAL A 130 7.47 -3.17 -10.74
N ALA A 131 7.73 -3.20 -12.04
CA ALA A 131 8.26 -4.38 -12.72
C ALA A 131 9.68 -4.74 -12.25
N LYS A 132 10.40 -3.78 -11.64
CA LYS A 132 11.69 -4.02 -10.97
C LYS A 132 11.40 -4.27 -9.48
N ALA A 133 11.64 -5.50 -9.04
CA ALA A 133 11.42 -5.86 -7.65
C ALA A 133 12.13 -4.92 -6.66
N VAL A 134 11.40 -4.48 -5.64
CA VAL A 134 11.92 -3.77 -4.46
C VAL A 134 12.31 -4.77 -3.37
N ASP A 135 13.00 -4.31 -2.33
CA ASP A 135 13.36 -5.21 -1.23
C ASP A 135 12.15 -5.51 -0.34
N VAL A 136 11.31 -4.52 -0.09
CA VAL A 136 10.08 -4.65 0.71
C VAL A 136 8.93 -3.97 0.01
N ALA A 137 7.79 -4.64 -0.12
CA ALA A 137 6.55 -4.06 -0.62
C ALA A 137 5.48 -4.10 0.47
N PHE A 138 4.70 -3.06 0.61
CA PHE A 138 3.62 -3.06 1.57
C PHE A 138 2.37 -2.29 1.10
N ALA A 139 1.26 -2.60 1.75
CA ALA A 139 0.01 -1.87 1.63
C ALA A 139 -0.57 -1.63 3.03
N SER A 140 -0.71 -0.37 3.41
CA SER A 140 -1.17 0.00 4.73
C SER A 140 -2.57 0.58 4.68
N ARG A 141 -3.56 -0.23 5.03
CA ARG A 141 -5.01 0.12 5.03
C ARG A 141 -5.52 0.59 3.65
N SER A 142 -4.91 0.11 2.59
CA SER A 142 -5.12 0.57 1.22
C SER A 142 -5.52 -0.54 0.23
N VAL A 143 -5.78 -1.76 0.73
CA VAL A 143 -6.21 -2.86 -0.15
C VAL A 143 -7.71 -2.70 -0.45
N THR A 144 -8.01 -2.08 -1.59
CA THR A 144 -9.38 -1.70 -2.00
C THR A 144 -9.89 -2.50 -3.20
N THR A 145 -9.13 -3.48 -3.66
CA THR A 145 -9.48 -4.32 -4.81
C THR A 145 -10.58 -5.35 -4.51
N THR A 146 -11.31 -5.73 -5.55
CA THR A 146 -12.26 -6.85 -5.51
C THR A 146 -11.56 -8.20 -5.52
N ASN A 147 -10.32 -8.30 -6.02
CA ASN A 147 -9.53 -9.53 -6.10
C ASN A 147 -8.36 -9.51 -5.11
N LEU A 148 -8.64 -9.81 -3.85
CA LEU A 148 -7.62 -9.79 -2.79
C LEU A 148 -6.45 -10.75 -3.08
N LYS A 149 -6.74 -11.96 -3.56
CA LYS A 149 -5.70 -12.95 -3.90
C LYS A 149 -4.75 -12.43 -4.97
N GLY A 150 -5.30 -11.82 -6.02
CA GLY A 150 -4.50 -11.21 -7.10
C GLY A 150 -3.65 -10.05 -6.58
N ALA A 151 -4.20 -9.18 -5.74
CA ALA A 151 -3.48 -8.06 -5.14
C ALA A 151 -2.31 -8.52 -4.27
N LEU A 152 -2.55 -9.50 -3.38
CA LEU A 152 -1.50 -10.07 -2.54
C LEU A 152 -0.40 -10.74 -3.37
N ALA A 153 -0.76 -11.45 -4.45
CA ALA A 153 0.21 -12.06 -5.36
C ALA A 153 1.05 -11.02 -6.11
N LYS A 154 0.46 -9.88 -6.51
CA LYS A 154 1.22 -8.77 -7.12
C LYS A 154 2.24 -8.20 -6.13
N LEU A 155 1.80 -7.91 -4.91
CA LEU A 155 2.66 -7.37 -3.87
C LEU A 155 3.82 -8.32 -3.52
N ASP A 156 3.53 -9.62 -3.39
CA ASP A 156 4.52 -10.66 -3.09
C ASP A 156 5.57 -10.80 -4.21
N ARG A 157 5.15 -10.79 -5.47
CA ARG A 157 6.09 -10.85 -6.62
C ARG A 157 6.99 -9.62 -6.73
N THR A 158 6.49 -8.45 -6.31
CA THR A 158 7.28 -7.21 -6.36
C THR A 158 8.32 -7.16 -5.24
N ALA A 159 8.12 -7.88 -4.14
CA ALA A 159 9.02 -7.87 -2.99
C ALA A 159 10.08 -8.99 -3.07
N ARG A 160 11.37 -8.63 -2.99
CA ARG A 160 12.46 -9.62 -2.92
C ARG A 160 12.55 -10.32 -1.57
N ARG A 161 12.20 -9.63 -0.51
CA ARG A 161 12.43 -10.11 0.86
C ARG A 161 11.16 -10.26 1.68
N ARG A 162 10.28 -9.27 1.63
CA ARG A 162 9.07 -9.23 2.48
C ARG A 162 7.96 -8.43 1.82
N CYS A 163 6.75 -8.94 1.90
CA CYS A 163 5.57 -8.10 1.75
C CYS A 163 4.82 -7.99 3.09
N ALA A 164 4.15 -6.86 3.30
CA ALA A 164 3.36 -6.59 4.50
C ALA A 164 2.04 -5.90 4.14
N VAL A 165 0.98 -6.32 4.79
CA VAL A 165 -0.36 -5.74 4.59
C VAL A 165 -1.00 -5.48 5.93
N THR A 166 -1.62 -4.32 6.09
CA THR A 166 -2.54 -4.06 7.20
C THR A 166 -3.92 -3.69 6.69
N MET A 167 -4.92 -4.12 7.41
CA MET A 167 -6.32 -3.84 7.12
C MET A 167 -6.98 -3.25 8.35
N VAL A 168 -8.04 -2.47 8.13
CA VAL A 168 -8.86 -1.97 9.23
C VAL A 168 -9.74 -3.14 9.73
N ALA A 169 -9.60 -3.51 11.00
CA ALA A 169 -10.54 -4.38 11.66
C ALA A 169 -11.79 -3.56 12.05
N ASN A 170 -12.97 -4.03 11.67
CA ASN A 170 -14.25 -3.44 12.09
C ASN A 170 -14.69 -4.08 13.40
#